data_4eba3d5849ccffc9d86a356c27a9bbc6
#
_entry.id   4eba3d5849ccffc9d86a356c27a9bbc6
#
_cell.length_a   1.000
_cell.length_b   1.000
_cell.length_c   1.000
_cell.angle_alpha   90.00
_cell.angle_beta   90.00
_cell.angle_gamma   90.00
#
_symmetry.space_group_name_H-M   'P 1'
#
loop_
_entity.id
_entity.type
_entity.pdbx_description
1 polymer ?
#
loop_
_entity_poly.entity_id
_entity_poly.type
_entity_poly.pdbx_seq_one_letter_code
_entity_poly.pdbx_strand_id
1 'polypeptide(L)'
;MSGGVRRIVEIYAILRTNSMFCLLDEPFTHIMPIHVETIKMLIEMEKQKKGIILIDHQYQNVIEVCDNIYIIENGKTNLVTNDSDFKKFGYLI
;
A
#
# COMPACT_ATOMS: atom_id res chain seq x y z
N MET A 1 -8.71 11.87 -18.85
CA MET A 1 -7.80 11.61 -17.72
C MET A 1 -7.15 10.25 -17.90
N SER A 2 -5.84 10.14 -17.71
CA SER A 2 -5.18 8.84 -17.80
C SER A 2 -5.62 7.93 -16.62
N GLY A 3 -5.44 6.63 -16.77
CA GLY A 3 -5.77 5.68 -15.70
C GLY A 3 -5.00 5.95 -14.42
N GLY A 4 -3.73 6.34 -14.52
CA GLY A 4 -2.90 6.66 -13.36
C GLY A 4 -3.36 7.91 -12.63
N VAL A 5 -3.69 8.96 -13.38
CA VAL A 5 -4.21 10.19 -12.78
C VAL A 5 -5.55 9.95 -12.11
N ARG A 6 -6.42 9.17 -12.74
CA ARG A 6 -7.72 8.79 -12.17
C ARG A 6 -7.51 8.06 -10.84
N ARG A 7 -6.55 7.13 -10.79
CA ARG A 7 -6.24 6.38 -9.58
C ARG A 7 -5.78 7.30 -8.46
N ILE A 8 -4.94 8.27 -8.77
CA ILE A 8 -4.47 9.27 -7.80
C ILE A 8 -5.65 10.04 -7.22
N VAL A 9 -6.56 10.49 -8.08
CA VAL A 9 -7.75 11.23 -7.64
C VAL A 9 -8.62 10.39 -6.73
N GLU A 10 -8.86 9.13 -7.09
CA GLU A 10 -9.66 8.21 -6.28
C GLU A 10 -9.03 7.98 -4.90
N ILE A 11 -7.74 7.73 -4.86
CA ILE A 11 -7.02 7.50 -3.60
C ILE A 11 -7.01 8.76 -2.75
N TYR A 12 -6.75 9.91 -3.36
CA TYR A 12 -6.79 11.19 -2.67
C TYR A 12 -8.15 11.42 -2.00
N ALA A 13 -9.23 11.15 -2.74
CA ALA A 13 -10.58 11.29 -2.21
C ALA A 13 -10.81 10.39 -0.99
N ILE A 14 -10.38 9.13 -1.08
CA ILE A 14 -10.51 8.18 0.02
C ILE A 14 -9.70 8.63 1.24
N LEU A 15 -8.46 9.05 1.03
CA LEU A 15 -7.57 9.47 2.11
C LEU A 15 -8.04 10.74 2.80
N ARG A 16 -8.73 11.61 2.08
CA ARG A 16 -9.22 12.88 2.62
C ARG A 16 -10.60 12.79 3.25
N THR A 17 -11.21 11.61 3.29
CA THR A 17 -12.50 11.45 3.98
C THR A 17 -12.33 11.68 5.47
N ASN A 18 -13.41 12.13 6.12
CA ASN A 18 -13.41 12.36 7.56
C ASN A 18 -13.68 11.04 8.30
N SER A 19 -12.73 10.11 8.19
CA SER A 19 -12.81 8.80 8.82
C SER A 19 -11.53 8.52 9.60
N MET A 20 -11.63 7.67 10.62
CA MET A 20 -10.46 7.28 11.42
C MET A 20 -9.58 6.27 10.70
N PHE A 21 -10.17 5.48 9.82
CA PHE A 21 -9.49 4.43 9.06
C PHE A 21 -9.93 4.45 7.63
N CYS A 22 -9.05 4.04 6.73
CA CYS A 22 -9.42 3.80 5.34
C CYS A 22 -8.71 2.56 4.81
N LEU A 23 -9.30 1.96 3.78
CA LEU A 23 -8.77 0.78 3.13
C LEU A 23 -8.40 1.13 1.70
N LEU A 24 -7.16 0.84 1.33
CA LEU A 24 -6.68 0.98 -0.04
C LEU A 24 -6.41 -0.41 -0.60
N ASP A 25 -7.17 -0.79 -1.61
CA ASP A 25 -7.06 -2.10 -2.25
C ASP A 25 -6.31 -1.96 -3.58
N GLU A 26 -5.14 -2.57 -3.64
CA GLU A 26 -4.28 -2.59 -4.83
C GLU A 26 -3.93 -1.18 -5.34
N PRO A 27 -3.50 -0.25 -4.47
CA PRO A 27 -3.25 1.14 -4.90
C PRO A 27 -2.08 1.28 -5.88
N PHE A 28 -1.16 0.32 -5.92
CA PHE A 28 0.04 0.39 -6.76
C PHE A 28 -0.06 -0.46 -8.03
N THR A 29 -1.15 -1.19 -8.21
CA THR A 29 -1.30 -2.15 -9.31
C THR A 29 -1.72 -1.46 -10.61
N HIS A 30 -1.05 -1.82 -11.71
CA HIS A 30 -1.36 -1.36 -13.08
C HIS A 30 -1.27 0.15 -13.26
N ILE A 31 -0.32 0.81 -12.58
CA ILE A 31 -0.07 2.24 -12.76
C ILE A 31 1.42 2.48 -12.97
N MET A 32 1.73 3.61 -13.63
CA MET A 32 3.10 3.96 -13.94
C MET A 32 3.90 4.32 -12.69
N PRO A 33 5.20 4.04 -12.66
CA PRO A 33 6.04 4.32 -11.49
C PRO A 33 5.95 5.76 -10.96
N ILE A 34 5.83 6.74 -11.84
CA ILE A 34 5.72 8.14 -11.43
C ILE A 34 4.44 8.37 -10.60
N HIS A 35 3.35 7.71 -10.96
CA HIS A 35 2.09 7.81 -10.22
C HIS A 35 2.15 7.01 -8.92
N VAL A 36 2.88 5.91 -8.90
CA VAL A 36 3.12 5.14 -7.68
C VAL A 36 3.80 6.04 -6.64
N GLU A 37 4.81 6.79 -7.04
CA GLU A 37 5.51 7.69 -6.12
C GLU A 37 4.60 8.78 -5.56
N THR A 38 3.69 9.32 -6.38
CA THR A 38 2.71 10.29 -5.92
C THR A 38 1.78 9.69 -4.87
N ILE A 39 1.31 8.48 -5.11
CA ILE A 39 0.44 7.76 -4.17
C ILE A 39 1.16 7.50 -2.86
N LYS A 40 2.44 7.10 -2.89
CA LYS A 40 3.24 6.90 -1.70
C LYS A 40 3.33 8.19 -0.87
N MET A 41 3.52 9.33 -1.52
CA MET A 41 3.57 10.62 -0.84
C MET A 41 2.25 10.92 -0.13
N LEU A 42 1.13 10.68 -0.79
CA LEU A 42 -0.18 10.91 -0.20
C LEU A 42 -0.40 10.02 1.03
N ILE A 43 -0.01 8.76 0.94
CA ILE A 43 -0.12 7.81 2.06
C ILE A 43 0.73 8.28 3.23
N GLU A 44 1.98 8.68 2.98
CA GLU A 44 2.89 9.17 4.02
C GLU A 44 2.31 10.39 4.74
N MET A 45 1.67 11.29 4.01
CA MET A 45 1.05 12.48 4.60
C MET A 45 -0.16 12.13 5.46
N GLU A 46 -1.01 11.25 4.98
CA GLU A 46 -2.28 10.96 5.65
C GLU A 46 -2.15 9.94 6.78
N LYS A 47 -1.15 9.07 6.75
CA LYS A 47 -0.98 8.08 7.82
C LYS A 47 -0.65 8.70 9.18
N GLN A 48 -0.24 9.97 9.18
CA GLN A 48 -0.02 10.72 10.41
C GLN A 48 -1.34 11.10 11.09
N LYS A 49 -2.44 11.07 10.36
CA LYS A 49 -3.74 11.53 10.81
C LYS A 49 -4.75 10.41 11.02
N LYS A 50 -4.57 9.27 10.35
CA LYS A 50 -5.53 8.16 10.40
C LYS A 50 -4.84 6.83 10.17
N GLY A 51 -5.56 5.77 10.53
CA GLY A 51 -5.12 4.42 10.22
C GLY A 51 -5.38 4.09 8.76
N ILE A 52 -4.39 3.52 8.08
CA ILE A 52 -4.52 3.12 6.69
C ILE A 52 -4.22 1.63 6.60
N ILE A 53 -5.17 0.88 6.05
CA ILE A 53 -4.98 -0.54 5.73
C ILE A 53 -4.77 -0.62 4.24
N LEU A 54 -3.65 -1.19 3.84
CA LEU A 54 -3.25 -1.27 2.43
C LEU A 54 -3.06 -2.72 2.04
N ILE A 55 -3.71 -3.13 0.96
CA ILE A 55 -3.58 -4.48 0.42
C ILE A 55 -2.98 -4.37 -0.97
N ASP A 56 -1.79 -4.94 -1.16
CA ASP A 56 -1.13 -4.94 -2.46
C ASP A 56 -0.12 -6.08 -2.51
N HIS A 57 0.10 -6.63 -3.69
CA HIS A 57 1.10 -7.67 -3.89
C HIS A 57 2.43 -7.10 -4.39
N GLN A 58 2.51 -5.81 -4.63
CA GLN A 58 3.77 -5.16 -5.00
C GLN A 58 4.55 -4.83 -3.73
N TYR A 59 5.17 -5.84 -3.17
CA TYR A 59 5.80 -5.79 -1.85
C TYR A 59 6.88 -4.71 -1.70
N GLN A 60 7.61 -4.38 -2.76
CA GLN A 60 8.62 -3.31 -2.70
C GLN A 60 7.97 -1.98 -2.31
N ASN A 61 6.82 -1.67 -2.92
CA ASN A 61 6.09 -0.44 -2.61
C ASN A 61 5.47 -0.50 -1.22
N VAL A 62 4.96 -1.67 -0.84
CA VAL A 62 4.38 -1.89 0.49
C VAL A 62 5.43 -1.67 1.57
N ILE A 63 6.63 -2.22 1.40
CA ILE A 63 7.74 -2.06 2.34
C ILE A 63 8.05 -0.60 2.57
N GLU A 64 8.04 0.21 1.51
CA GLU A 64 8.44 1.61 1.60
C GLU A 64 7.46 2.49 2.37
N VAL A 65 6.18 2.16 2.37
CA VAL A 65 5.16 3.03 2.97
C VAL A 65 4.51 2.48 4.24
N CYS A 66 4.60 1.20 4.49
CA CYS A 66 3.90 0.57 5.61
C CYS A 66 4.79 0.45 6.85
N ASP A 67 4.20 0.74 8.01
CA ASP A 67 4.89 0.60 9.29
C ASP A 67 4.91 -0.85 9.76
N ASN A 68 3.80 -1.57 9.51
CA ASN A 68 3.68 -2.98 9.85
C ASN A 68 3.16 -3.74 8.64
N ILE A 69 3.75 -4.89 8.35
CA ILE A 69 3.43 -5.67 7.16
C ILE A 69 3.09 -7.11 7.57
N TYR A 70 2.01 -7.62 7.01
CA TYR A 70 1.56 -8.99 7.21
C TYR A 70 1.46 -9.71 5.88
N ILE A 71 1.88 -10.96 5.86
CA ILE A 71 1.71 -11.83 4.69
C ILE A 71 0.60 -12.82 5.02
N ILE A 72 -0.36 -12.96 4.10
CA ILE A 72 -1.43 -13.93 4.22
C ILE A 72 -1.04 -15.16 3.41
N GLU A 73 -0.94 -16.30 4.07
CA GLU A 73 -0.59 -17.57 3.44
C GLU A 73 -1.38 -18.69 4.08
N ASN A 74 -2.03 -19.51 3.25
CA ASN A 74 -2.83 -20.66 3.71
C ASN A 74 -3.86 -20.27 4.78
N GLY A 75 -4.49 -19.10 4.60
CA GLY A 75 -5.50 -18.60 5.52
C GLY A 75 -4.97 -18.05 6.83
N LYS A 76 -3.65 -17.92 6.97
CA LYS A 76 -3.02 -17.38 8.17
C LYS A 76 -2.27 -16.08 7.84
N THR A 77 -2.24 -15.18 8.81
CA THR A 77 -1.46 -13.95 8.70
C THR A 77 -0.14 -14.11 9.44
N ASN A 78 0.94 -13.61 8.84
CA ASN A 78 2.29 -13.67 9.42
C ASN A 78 2.89 -12.28 9.39
N LEU A 79 3.33 -11.78 10.54
CA LEU A 79 3.99 -10.49 10.62
C LEU A 79 5.38 -10.57 9.97
N VAL A 80 5.66 -9.61 9.11
CA VAL A 80 6.96 -9.50 8.45
C VAL A 80 7.85 -8.61 9.30
N THR A 81 9.00 -9.13 9.74
CA THR A 81 9.93 -8.39 10.59
C THR A 81 11.18 -7.91 9.84
N ASN A 82 11.46 -8.52 8.69
CA ASN A 82 12.60 -8.14 7.85
C ASN A 82 12.43 -8.67 6.42
N ASP A 83 13.35 -8.30 5.52
CA ASP A 83 13.27 -8.70 4.11
C ASP A 83 13.37 -10.22 3.90
N SER A 84 14.03 -10.94 4.79
CA SER A 84 14.16 -12.39 4.65
C SER A 84 12.82 -13.11 4.80
N ASP A 85 11.85 -12.50 5.48
CA ASP A 85 10.51 -13.06 5.59
C ASP A 85 9.81 -13.10 4.24
N PHE A 86 10.05 -12.10 3.38
CA PHE A 86 9.49 -12.09 2.02
C PHE A 86 10.08 -13.22 1.18
N LYS A 87 11.39 -13.48 1.31
CA LYS A 87 12.03 -14.60 0.61
C LYS A 87 11.48 -15.94 1.08
N LYS A 88 11.28 -16.07 2.37
CA LYS A 88 10.73 -17.29 2.98
C LYS A 88 9.35 -17.62 2.41
N PHE A 89 8.54 -16.59 2.12
CA PHE A 89 7.20 -16.76 1.55
C PHE A 89 7.17 -16.66 0.03
N GLY A 90 8.32 -16.54 -0.64
CA GLY A 90 8.41 -16.53 -2.09
C GLY A 90 8.13 -15.20 -2.77
N TYR A 91 8.11 -14.09 -2.03
CA TYR A 91 7.82 -12.76 -2.58
C TYR A 91 9.06 -12.03 -3.08
N LEU A 92 10.24 -12.37 -2.57
CA LEU A 92 11.50 -11.78 -3.05
C LEU A 92 12.34 -12.86 -3.74
N ILE A 93 12.97 -12.46 -4.81
CA ILE A 93 13.84 -13.35 -5.58
C ILE A 93 15.30 -13.03 -5.30
#